data_500c891eafa348df078df55f47442226
#
_entry.id   500c891eafa348df078df55f47442226
#
_cell.length_a   1.000
_cell.length_b   1.000
_cell.length_c   1.000
_cell.angle_alpha   90.00
_cell.angle_beta   90.00
_cell.angle_gamma   90.00
#
_symmetry.space_group_name_H-M   'P 1'
#
loop_
_entity.id
_entity.type
_entity.pdbx_description
1 polymer ?
#
loop_
_entity_poly.entity_id
_entity_poly.type
_entity_poly.pdbx_seq_one_letter_code
_entity_poly.pdbx_strand_id
1 'polypeptide(L)'
;MKKEFNIAIVGLGQIGIFLYNELKRNQKTIQLLTGKKIKIVGLSARNKNKKRRYPINKKIFFKDPIKMLKSKQVDILFECIGLSDGMSKRCVEFALNRKIHVITPNKALISKHGDKLSSIAENKRVNLEFEASVGGGIPILRTIKDSLATNHITKVYGILNGTCNYILSEMEKTKDNF
;
A
#
# COMPACT_ATOMS: atom_id res chain seq x y z
N MET A 1 -12.95 -5.08 21.50
CA MET A 1 -12.40 -4.82 20.15
C MET A 1 -11.82 -3.41 20.10
N LYS A 2 -10.67 -3.21 19.41
CA LYS A 2 -10.03 -1.89 19.26
C LYS A 2 -10.95 -0.93 18.50
N LYS A 3 -11.17 0.29 19.05
CA LYS A 3 -12.09 1.29 18.47
C LYS A 3 -11.36 2.33 17.57
N GLU A 4 -10.03 2.51 17.75
CA GLU A 4 -9.23 3.47 16.98
C GLU A 4 -7.96 2.81 16.45
N PHE A 5 -7.63 3.04 15.16
CA PHE A 5 -6.44 2.56 14.49
C PHE A 5 -5.47 3.70 14.18
N ASN A 6 -4.23 3.52 14.61
CA ASN A 6 -3.13 4.44 14.33
C ASN A 6 -2.49 4.11 12.99
N ILE A 7 -2.45 5.09 12.10
CA ILE A 7 -1.95 4.95 10.73
C ILE A 7 -0.64 5.69 10.55
N ALA A 8 0.33 5.04 9.92
CA ALA A 8 1.54 5.67 9.40
C ALA A 8 1.60 5.57 7.88
N ILE A 9 2.13 6.60 7.22
CA ILE A 9 2.31 6.65 5.76
C ILE A 9 3.76 6.93 5.44
N VAL A 10 4.39 6.04 4.66
CA VAL A 10 5.78 6.15 4.21
C VAL A 10 5.79 6.32 2.69
N GLY A 11 6.47 7.37 2.21
CA GLY A 11 6.44 7.76 0.81
C GLY A 11 5.31 8.76 0.53
N LEU A 12 5.63 10.06 0.50
CA LEU A 12 4.67 11.14 0.22
C LEU A 12 4.85 11.68 -1.22
N GLY A 13 4.92 10.74 -2.18
CA GLY A 13 4.79 11.00 -3.61
C GLY A 13 3.33 11.25 -4.02
N GLN A 14 3.00 11.08 -5.29
CA GLN A 14 1.63 11.31 -5.78
C GLN A 14 0.61 10.44 -5.03
N ILE A 15 0.85 9.13 -4.93
CA ILE A 15 -0.06 8.19 -4.26
C ILE A 15 -0.17 8.50 -2.77
N GLY A 16 0.95 8.58 -2.05
CA GLY A 16 0.92 8.75 -0.61
C GLY A 16 0.37 10.09 -0.14
N ILE A 17 0.58 11.18 -0.90
CA ILE A 17 -0.01 12.48 -0.54
C ILE A 17 -1.51 12.53 -0.82
N PHE A 18 -1.97 11.90 -1.91
CA PHE A 18 -3.39 11.75 -2.21
C PHE A 18 -4.08 10.92 -1.12
N LEU A 19 -3.54 9.75 -0.79
CA LEU A 19 -4.05 8.90 0.27
C LEU A 19 -4.14 9.63 1.62
N TYR A 20 -3.08 10.37 2.00
CA TYR A 20 -3.10 11.18 3.22
C TYR A 20 -4.27 12.17 3.24
N ASN A 21 -4.51 12.86 2.13
CA ASN A 21 -5.61 13.82 2.01
C ASN A 21 -6.97 13.11 2.10
N GLU A 22 -7.16 12.02 1.38
CA GLU A 22 -8.42 11.27 1.37
C GLU A 22 -8.74 10.65 2.73
N LEU A 23 -7.76 10.07 3.42
CA LEU A 23 -7.96 9.57 4.78
C LEU A 23 -8.38 10.68 5.75
N LYS A 24 -7.86 11.90 5.59
CA LYS A 24 -8.29 13.06 6.41
C LYS A 24 -9.72 13.49 6.09
N ARG A 25 -10.05 13.59 4.80
CA ARG A 25 -11.39 14.08 4.37
C ARG A 25 -12.48 13.10 4.76
N ASN A 26 -12.21 11.81 4.65
CA ASN A 26 -13.20 10.76 4.78
C ASN A 26 -13.24 10.09 6.16
N GLN A 27 -12.62 10.70 7.21
CA GLN A 27 -12.58 10.10 8.55
C GLN A 27 -13.96 9.74 9.11
N LYS A 28 -14.94 10.64 8.95
CA LYS A 28 -16.32 10.40 9.40
C LYS A 28 -16.97 9.25 8.65
N THR A 29 -16.83 9.24 7.33
CA THR A 29 -17.37 8.19 6.46
C THR A 29 -16.75 6.82 6.80
N ILE A 30 -15.42 6.77 6.97
CA ILE A 30 -14.71 5.56 7.39
C ILE A 30 -15.24 5.07 8.74
N GLN A 31 -15.40 5.97 9.71
CA GLN A 31 -15.93 5.61 11.02
C GLN A 31 -17.37 5.09 10.93
N LEU A 32 -18.21 5.71 10.10
CA LEU A 32 -19.60 5.29 9.90
C LEU A 32 -19.70 3.89 9.30
N LEU A 33 -18.91 3.63 8.24
CA LEU A 33 -18.93 2.37 7.52
C LEU A 33 -18.26 1.21 8.27
N THR A 34 -17.22 1.49 9.05
CA THR A 34 -16.41 0.43 9.68
C THR A 34 -16.64 0.31 11.19
N GLY A 35 -17.29 1.28 11.81
CA GLY A 35 -17.39 1.41 13.27
C GLY A 35 -16.04 1.75 13.93
N LYS A 36 -14.99 2.09 13.16
CA LYS A 36 -13.62 2.33 13.65
C LYS A 36 -13.16 3.75 13.33
N LYS A 37 -12.52 4.37 14.30
CA LYS A 37 -11.81 5.63 14.09
C LYS A 37 -10.42 5.37 13.51
N ILE A 38 -9.93 6.28 12.70
CA ILE A 38 -8.54 6.28 12.23
C ILE A 38 -7.82 7.55 12.69
N LYS A 39 -6.55 7.40 13.04
CA LYS A 39 -5.67 8.51 13.44
C LYS A 39 -4.34 8.40 12.71
N ILE A 40 -3.97 9.41 11.94
CA ILE A 40 -2.67 9.47 11.28
C ILE A 40 -1.65 9.95 12.29
N VAL A 41 -0.74 9.07 12.73
CA VAL A 41 0.25 9.32 13.79
C VAL A 41 1.65 9.56 13.25
N GLY A 42 1.91 9.22 11.98
CA GLY A 42 3.23 9.36 11.38
C GLY A 42 3.20 9.51 9.87
N LEU A 43 4.03 10.41 9.38
CA LEU A 43 4.29 10.64 7.96
C LEU A 43 5.79 10.59 7.72
N SER A 44 6.25 9.90 6.68
CA SER A 44 7.68 9.88 6.37
C SER A 44 7.96 10.04 4.88
N ALA A 45 8.94 10.87 4.57
CA ALA A 45 9.50 11.05 3.24
C ALA A 45 10.92 11.65 3.35
N ARG A 46 11.70 11.55 2.27
CA ARG A 46 13.09 12.07 2.23
C ARG A 46 13.19 13.57 2.51
N ASN A 47 12.27 14.36 1.96
CA ASN A 47 12.29 15.82 2.11
C ASN A 47 10.98 16.33 2.72
N LYS A 48 11.08 16.92 3.93
CA LYS A 48 9.96 17.53 4.68
C LYS A 48 9.37 18.74 3.96
N ASN A 49 10.21 19.55 3.33
CA ASN A 49 9.83 20.84 2.76
C ASN A 49 9.51 20.77 1.25
N LYS A 50 9.55 19.58 0.64
CA LYS A 50 9.13 19.40 -0.76
C LYS A 50 7.72 19.94 -0.95
N LYS A 51 7.49 20.81 -1.95
CA LYS A 51 6.14 21.26 -2.35
C LYS A 51 5.31 20.05 -2.76
N ARG A 52 4.13 19.90 -2.17
CA ARG A 52 3.19 18.81 -2.44
C ARG A 52 1.83 19.37 -2.82
N ARG A 53 1.04 18.58 -3.51
CA ARG A 53 -0.33 18.96 -3.91
C ARG A 53 -1.21 19.33 -2.71
N TYR A 54 -1.03 18.63 -1.58
CA TYR A 54 -1.78 18.89 -0.34
C TYR A 54 -0.82 19.17 0.81
N PRO A 55 -1.20 20.07 1.75
CA PRO A 55 -0.40 20.37 2.93
C PRO A 55 -0.36 19.19 3.88
N ILE A 56 0.80 18.97 4.48
CA ILE A 56 1.01 17.91 5.49
C ILE A 56 1.13 18.48 6.89
N ASN A 57 0.75 17.69 7.89
CA ASN A 57 1.01 18.02 9.28
C ASN A 57 2.50 17.77 9.60
N LYS A 58 3.27 18.85 9.66
CA LYS A 58 4.72 18.80 9.94
C LYS A 58 5.07 18.32 11.35
N LYS A 59 4.13 18.30 12.30
CA LYS A 59 4.35 17.83 13.68
C LYS A 59 4.49 16.31 13.77
N ILE A 60 3.89 15.57 12.85
CA ILE A 60 3.96 14.10 12.78
C ILE A 60 4.89 13.62 11.66
N PHE A 61 5.75 14.49 11.12
CA PHE A 61 6.67 14.16 10.05
C PHE A 61 8.00 13.62 10.60
N PHE A 62 8.46 12.53 10.01
CA PHE A 62 9.75 11.88 10.29
C PHE A 62 10.57 11.77 9.00
N LYS A 63 11.87 12.10 9.06
CA LYS A 63 12.80 11.88 7.95
C LYS A 63 13.13 10.38 7.81
N ASP A 64 13.25 9.68 8.94
CA ASP A 64 13.53 8.25 9.01
C ASP A 64 12.26 7.47 9.35
N PRO A 65 11.74 6.64 8.44
CA PRO A 65 10.53 5.87 8.67
C PRO A 65 10.72 4.76 9.72
N ILE A 66 11.92 4.21 9.88
CA ILE A 66 12.17 3.18 10.90
C ILE A 66 12.13 3.80 12.31
N LYS A 67 12.71 5.00 12.48
CA LYS A 67 12.57 5.75 13.73
C LYS A 67 11.10 6.06 14.04
N MET A 68 10.32 6.43 13.03
CA MET A 68 8.88 6.65 13.18
C MET A 68 8.18 5.39 13.68
N LEU A 69 8.39 4.25 13.02
CA LEU A 69 7.77 2.97 13.39
C LEU A 69 8.21 2.45 14.76
N LYS A 70 9.42 2.82 15.22
CA LYS A 70 9.89 2.51 16.57
C LYS A 70 9.26 3.40 17.65
N SER A 71 9.08 4.68 17.37
CA SER A 71 8.68 5.71 18.34
C SER A 71 7.17 5.90 18.43
N LYS A 72 6.39 5.38 17.48
CA LYS A 72 4.93 5.52 17.45
C LYS A 72 4.26 4.15 17.57
N GLN A 73 3.14 4.13 18.27
CA GLN A 73 2.23 2.99 18.22
C GLN A 73 1.48 3.05 16.90
N VAL A 74 1.83 2.16 15.97
CA VAL A 74 1.24 2.07 14.63
C VAL A 74 0.51 0.75 14.52
N ASP A 75 -0.70 0.77 13.97
CA ASP A 75 -1.48 -0.42 13.68
C ASP A 75 -1.44 -0.77 12.19
N ILE A 76 -1.44 0.24 11.33
CA ILE A 76 -1.46 0.09 9.87
C ILE A 76 -0.40 0.99 9.27
N LEU A 77 0.49 0.39 8.49
CA LEU A 77 1.48 1.08 7.66
C LEU A 77 1.00 1.11 6.21
N PHE A 78 0.91 2.30 5.63
CA PHE A 78 0.84 2.46 4.17
C PHE A 78 2.24 2.71 3.62
N GLU A 79 2.74 1.78 2.80
CA GLU A 79 4.02 1.90 2.10
C GLU A 79 3.77 2.39 0.68
N CYS A 80 4.24 3.61 0.35
CA CYS A 80 4.05 4.28 -0.93
C CYS A 80 5.38 4.82 -1.52
N ILE A 81 6.52 4.15 -1.25
CA ILE A 81 7.85 4.58 -1.75
C ILE A 81 8.03 4.20 -3.23
N GLY A 82 7.62 2.99 -3.62
CA GLY A 82 7.64 2.54 -5.02
C GLY A 82 8.92 1.83 -5.47
N LEU A 83 9.87 1.53 -4.57
CA LEU A 83 11.08 0.77 -4.86
C LEU A 83 10.95 -0.67 -4.38
N SER A 84 11.54 -1.64 -5.10
CA SER A 84 11.53 -3.06 -4.69
C SER A 84 12.38 -3.33 -3.45
N ASP A 85 13.48 -2.59 -3.32
CA ASP A 85 14.51 -2.82 -2.29
C ASP A 85 14.74 -1.60 -1.41
N GLY A 86 15.77 -1.65 -0.59
CA GLY A 86 16.18 -0.54 0.26
C GLY A 86 15.17 -0.20 1.34
N MET A 87 14.76 1.06 1.43
CA MET A 87 13.90 1.52 2.51
C MET A 87 12.47 0.97 2.43
N SER A 88 11.93 0.76 1.23
CA SER A 88 10.62 0.16 1.01
C SER A 88 10.54 -1.22 1.66
N LYS A 89 11.39 -2.15 1.24
CA LYS A 89 11.49 -3.49 1.79
C LYS A 89 11.72 -3.48 3.31
N ARG A 90 12.70 -2.69 3.77
CA ARG A 90 13.02 -2.58 5.21
C ARG A 90 11.84 -2.12 6.05
N CYS A 91 11.06 -1.15 5.58
CA CYS A 91 9.87 -0.67 6.28
C CYS A 91 8.79 -1.74 6.40
N VAL A 92 8.53 -2.46 5.30
CA VAL A 92 7.50 -3.51 5.27
C VAL A 92 7.92 -4.69 6.15
N GLU A 93 9.14 -5.22 5.99
CA GLU A 93 9.65 -6.30 6.85
C GLU A 93 9.64 -5.90 8.34
N PHE A 94 10.07 -4.67 8.65
CA PHE A 94 10.06 -4.16 10.02
C PHE A 94 8.64 -4.09 10.60
N ALA A 95 7.68 -3.56 9.82
CA ALA A 95 6.29 -3.43 10.23
C ALA A 95 5.65 -4.80 10.50
N LEU A 96 5.74 -5.73 9.53
CA LEU A 96 5.19 -7.07 9.67
C LEU A 96 5.76 -7.81 10.89
N ASN A 97 7.08 -7.76 11.09
CA ASN A 97 7.73 -8.38 12.26
C ASN A 97 7.29 -7.77 13.59
N ARG A 98 6.81 -6.54 13.61
CA ARG A 98 6.24 -5.87 14.79
C ARG A 98 4.72 -5.98 14.90
N LYS A 99 4.12 -6.89 14.13
CA LYS A 99 2.67 -7.11 14.09
C LYS A 99 1.88 -5.86 13.66
N ILE A 100 2.44 -5.08 12.74
CA ILE A 100 1.78 -3.94 12.10
C ILE A 100 1.24 -4.42 10.75
N HIS A 101 -0.05 -4.20 10.48
CA HIS A 101 -0.64 -4.47 9.17
C HIS A 101 -0.03 -3.56 8.12
N VAL A 102 0.17 -4.07 6.91
CA VAL A 102 0.78 -3.31 5.81
C VAL A 102 -0.14 -3.27 4.61
N ILE A 103 -0.25 -2.08 4.01
CA ILE A 103 -0.94 -1.87 2.74
C ILE A 103 0.04 -1.21 1.78
N THR A 104 0.23 -1.77 0.58
CA THR A 104 1.18 -1.23 -0.40
C THR A 104 0.68 -1.32 -1.83
N PRO A 105 0.79 -0.26 -2.65
CA PRO A 105 0.58 -0.27 -4.09
C PRO A 105 1.83 -0.64 -4.88
N ASN A 106 2.90 -1.09 -4.22
CA ASN A 106 4.24 -1.22 -4.78
C ASN A 106 4.42 -2.54 -5.55
N LYS A 107 4.15 -2.50 -6.86
CA LYS A 107 4.29 -3.66 -7.76
C LYS A 107 5.68 -4.28 -7.70
N ALA A 108 6.73 -3.46 -7.74
CA ALA A 108 8.11 -3.93 -7.76
C ALA A 108 8.50 -4.67 -6.47
N LEU A 109 8.02 -4.20 -5.32
CA LEU A 109 8.24 -4.85 -4.03
C LEU A 109 7.54 -6.21 -3.98
N ILE A 110 6.26 -6.25 -4.36
CA ILE A 110 5.46 -7.48 -4.31
C ILE A 110 5.97 -8.49 -5.34
N SER A 111 6.29 -8.06 -6.56
CA SER A 111 6.85 -8.95 -7.58
C SER A 111 8.16 -9.62 -7.15
N LYS A 112 9.02 -8.90 -6.43
CA LYS A 112 10.36 -9.39 -6.04
C LYS A 112 10.37 -10.12 -4.69
N HIS A 113 9.53 -9.72 -3.76
CA HIS A 113 9.59 -10.15 -2.36
C HIS A 113 8.24 -10.60 -1.80
N GLY A 114 7.18 -10.68 -2.62
CA GLY A 114 5.82 -10.95 -2.19
C GLY A 114 5.70 -12.23 -1.36
N ASP A 115 6.27 -13.35 -1.83
CA ASP A 115 6.21 -14.64 -1.14
C ASP A 115 6.81 -14.55 0.26
N LYS A 116 8.01 -13.98 0.37
CA LYS A 116 8.67 -13.79 1.68
C LYS A 116 7.86 -12.90 2.61
N LEU A 117 7.36 -11.78 2.10
CA LEU A 117 6.60 -10.82 2.89
C LEU A 117 5.24 -11.40 3.34
N SER A 118 4.58 -12.18 2.47
CA SER A 118 3.35 -12.89 2.80
C SER A 118 3.59 -13.94 3.90
N SER A 119 4.66 -14.74 3.78
CA SER A 119 5.03 -15.70 4.84
C SER A 119 5.30 -15.02 6.19
N ILE A 120 5.95 -13.85 6.20
CA ILE A 120 6.13 -13.08 7.44
C ILE A 120 4.77 -12.63 7.99
N ALA A 121 3.90 -12.11 7.13
CA ALA A 121 2.57 -11.62 7.54
C ALA A 121 1.73 -12.74 8.16
N GLU A 122 1.67 -13.90 7.53
CA GLU A 122 0.98 -15.10 8.01
C GLU A 122 1.53 -15.55 9.38
N ASN A 123 2.84 -15.73 9.49
CA ASN A 123 3.51 -16.13 10.73
C ASN A 123 3.28 -15.13 11.88
N LYS A 124 3.14 -13.84 11.58
CA LYS A 124 2.87 -12.79 12.56
C LYS A 124 1.37 -12.54 12.78
N ARG A 125 0.50 -13.20 12.01
CA ARG A 125 -0.96 -13.02 12.01
C ARG A 125 -1.38 -11.58 11.80
N VAL A 126 -0.80 -10.95 10.77
CA VAL A 126 -1.13 -9.61 10.29
C VAL A 126 -1.40 -9.62 8.80
N ASN A 127 -2.10 -8.62 8.30
CA ASN A 127 -2.42 -8.52 6.89
C ASN A 127 -1.32 -7.80 6.13
N LEU A 128 -0.97 -8.33 4.96
CA LEU A 128 -0.25 -7.66 3.90
C LEU A 128 -1.23 -7.49 2.73
N GLU A 129 -1.70 -6.26 2.52
CA GLU A 129 -2.66 -5.93 1.48
C GLU A 129 -1.98 -5.20 0.32
N PHE A 130 -2.14 -5.73 -0.89
CA PHE A 130 -1.48 -5.20 -2.09
C PHE A 130 -2.39 -5.16 -3.33
N GLU A 131 -3.71 -5.08 -3.13
CA GLU A 131 -4.72 -4.96 -4.20
C GLU A 131 -4.35 -3.88 -5.22
N ALA A 132 -3.94 -2.69 -4.75
CA ALA A 132 -3.55 -1.57 -5.61
C ALA A 132 -2.26 -1.81 -6.41
N SER A 133 -1.49 -2.86 -6.12
CA SER A 133 -0.32 -3.26 -6.90
C SER A 133 -0.68 -4.15 -8.09
N VAL A 134 -1.89 -4.72 -8.10
CA VAL A 134 -2.36 -5.67 -9.12
C VAL A 134 -3.65 -5.14 -9.74
N GLY A 135 -3.59 -4.66 -10.98
CA GLY A 135 -4.78 -4.23 -11.73
C GLY A 135 -5.46 -2.95 -11.25
N GLY A 136 -4.82 -2.08 -10.51
CA GLY A 136 -5.26 -0.80 -9.92
C GLY A 136 -6.73 -0.41 -10.10
N GLY A 137 -7.54 -0.48 -9.03
CA GLY A 137 -8.98 -0.21 -9.08
C GLY A 137 -9.87 -1.42 -9.42
N ILE A 138 -9.29 -2.54 -9.83
CA ILE A 138 -10.01 -3.79 -10.11
C ILE A 138 -9.82 -4.73 -8.90
N PRO A 139 -10.90 -5.13 -8.17
CA PRO A 139 -10.80 -5.88 -6.93
C PRO A 139 -10.56 -7.40 -7.18
N ILE A 140 -9.49 -7.75 -7.90
CA ILE A 140 -9.22 -9.12 -8.31
C ILE A 140 -8.71 -9.99 -7.16
N LEU A 141 -7.77 -9.48 -6.34
CA LEU A 141 -7.19 -10.25 -5.23
C LEU A 141 -8.24 -10.49 -4.14
N ARG A 142 -9.06 -9.49 -3.81
CA ARG A 142 -10.14 -9.65 -2.84
C ARG A 142 -11.19 -10.64 -3.31
N THR A 143 -11.53 -10.60 -4.60
CA THR A 143 -12.44 -11.60 -5.17
C THR A 143 -11.90 -13.02 -4.99
N ILE A 144 -10.63 -13.23 -5.30
CA ILE A 144 -9.98 -14.55 -5.14
C ILE A 144 -9.91 -14.96 -3.67
N LYS A 145 -9.44 -14.06 -2.79
CA LYS A 145 -9.21 -14.37 -1.38
C LYS A 145 -10.49 -14.52 -0.56
N ASP A 146 -11.46 -13.63 -0.79
CA ASP A 146 -12.64 -13.51 0.06
C ASP A 146 -13.85 -14.21 -0.56
N SER A 147 -14.19 -13.87 -1.82
CA SER A 147 -15.40 -14.37 -2.45
C SER A 147 -15.25 -15.82 -2.96
N LEU A 148 -14.05 -16.22 -3.38
CA LEU A 148 -13.75 -17.56 -3.90
C LEU A 148 -12.93 -18.42 -2.94
N ALA A 149 -12.87 -18.06 -1.65
CA ALA A 149 -12.02 -18.71 -0.67
C ALA A 149 -12.26 -20.23 -0.50
N THR A 150 -13.49 -20.69 -0.78
CA THR A 150 -13.85 -22.12 -0.72
C THR A 150 -13.72 -22.84 -2.06
N ASN A 151 -13.41 -22.12 -3.14
CA ASN A 151 -13.29 -22.69 -4.47
C ASN A 151 -11.86 -23.19 -4.73
N HIS A 152 -11.74 -24.31 -5.44
CA HIS A 152 -10.45 -24.78 -5.92
C HIS A 152 -10.14 -24.14 -7.29
N ILE A 153 -9.30 -23.09 -7.27
CA ILE A 153 -8.90 -22.38 -8.48
C ILE A 153 -7.75 -23.13 -9.14
N THR A 154 -7.99 -23.73 -10.29
CA THR A 154 -6.99 -24.49 -11.03
C THR A 154 -6.20 -23.67 -12.04
N LYS A 155 -6.76 -22.52 -12.49
CA LYS A 155 -6.14 -21.68 -13.52
C LYS A 155 -6.60 -20.23 -13.43
N VAL A 156 -5.66 -19.30 -13.60
CA VAL A 156 -5.92 -17.87 -13.76
C VAL A 156 -5.24 -17.41 -15.05
N TYR A 157 -5.97 -16.71 -15.90
CA TYR A 157 -5.43 -16.12 -17.13
C TYR A 157 -6.10 -14.78 -17.42
N GLY A 158 -5.40 -13.91 -18.15
CA GLY A 158 -5.92 -12.60 -18.51
C GLY A 158 -4.85 -11.65 -19.01
N ILE A 159 -5.24 -10.43 -19.38
CA ILE A 159 -4.34 -9.34 -19.73
C ILE A 159 -4.09 -8.55 -18.44
N LEU A 160 -2.92 -8.76 -17.83
CA LEU A 160 -2.63 -8.25 -16.47
C LEU A 160 -1.96 -6.87 -16.46
N ASN A 161 -1.56 -6.32 -17.62
CA ASN A 161 -0.94 -5.02 -17.72
C ASN A 161 -1.57 -4.17 -18.82
N GLY A 162 -2.37 -3.16 -18.42
CA GLY A 162 -3.06 -2.26 -19.35
C GLY A 162 -2.10 -1.43 -20.21
N THR A 163 -0.96 -1.00 -19.66
CA THR A 163 0.03 -0.19 -20.40
C THR A 163 0.66 -0.99 -21.53
N CYS A 164 1.14 -2.20 -21.25
CA CYS A 164 1.68 -3.07 -22.28
C CYS A 164 0.64 -3.42 -23.34
N ASN A 165 -0.58 -3.74 -22.92
CA ASN A 165 -1.68 -4.02 -23.83
C ASN A 165 -1.97 -2.82 -24.75
N TYR A 166 -2.03 -1.59 -24.19
CA TYR A 166 -2.24 -0.38 -24.98
C TYR A 166 -1.11 -0.17 -26.00
N ILE A 167 0.16 -0.28 -25.58
CA ILE A 167 1.32 -0.15 -26.48
C ILE A 167 1.25 -1.15 -27.64
N LEU A 168 1.04 -2.43 -27.31
CA LEU A 168 0.95 -3.49 -28.32
C LEU A 168 -0.22 -3.27 -29.27
N SER A 169 -1.39 -2.83 -28.77
CA SER A 169 -2.54 -2.52 -29.59
C SER A 169 -2.33 -1.33 -30.51
N GLU A 170 -1.62 -0.29 -30.05
CA GLU A 170 -1.27 0.85 -30.91
C GLU A 170 -0.25 0.46 -31.99
N MET A 171 0.77 -0.34 -31.64
CA MET A 171 1.74 -0.85 -32.60
C MET A 171 1.07 -1.70 -33.69
N GLU A 172 0.08 -2.53 -33.34
CA GLU A 172 -0.69 -3.31 -34.30
C GLU A 172 -1.46 -2.42 -35.26
N LYS A 173 -2.09 -1.33 -34.77
CA LYS A 173 -2.84 -0.37 -35.60
C LYS A 173 -1.94 0.46 -36.50
N THR A 174 -0.84 0.97 -35.96
CA THR A 174 0.07 1.85 -36.70
C THR A 174 1.09 1.10 -37.54
N LYS A 175 1.24 -0.23 -37.33
CA LYS A 175 2.27 -1.10 -37.91
C LYS A 175 3.69 -0.64 -37.57
N ASP A 176 3.86 0.06 -36.46
CA ASP A 176 5.16 0.50 -35.95
C ASP A 176 5.87 -0.66 -35.23
N ASN A 177 7.21 -0.64 -35.29
CA ASN A 177 8.05 -1.54 -34.51
C ASN A 177 8.24 -1.01 -33.08
N PHE A 178 8.62 -1.93 -32.17
CA PHE A 178 8.89 -1.61 -30.77
C PHE A 178 10.11 -0.72 -30.61
#